data_fac0613c8d416602140aada89174e69c
#
_entry.id   fac0613c8d416602140aada89174e69c
#
_cell.length_a   1.000
_cell.length_b   1.000
_cell.length_c   1.000
_cell.angle_alpha   90.00
_cell.angle_beta   90.00
_cell.angle_gamma   90.00
#
_symmetry.space_group_name_H-M   'P 1'
#
loop_
_entity.id
_entity.type
_entity.pdbx_description
1 polymer ?
#
loop_
_entity_poly.entity_id
_entity_poly.type
_entity_poly.pdbx_seq_one_letter_code
_entity_poly.pdbx_strand_id
1 'polypeptide(L)'
;MCNPRQIRIRATAHLAEAWDQEVGRQVTLHGSATGRAAVRESLAAGLGIPVLGALDRVLDELEGWRPQDGGYRHDLEGGYVHYHPDTGELEIVAEITADVEAVGEARTRVSGSLEDDLEVEGVGHFYDDEWGGRTEATARRDAQANADQELERARSERIEQARAELEAAQGGAVEAQAEQAARASLAERTAAQTAALERQAQDRLTAVGVQSRVLIQRAIGLAYRDTILAYARSRRAEGVRVSGSGGVMEIEFEMEM
;
A
#
# COMPACT_ATOMS: atom_id res chain seq x y z
N MET A 1 -9.09 -2.11 74.27
CA MET A 1 -8.80 -1.99 72.81
C MET A 1 -7.68 -0.97 72.70
N CYS A 2 -6.45 -1.42 72.42
CA CYS A 2 -5.31 -0.49 72.23
C CYS A 2 -5.49 0.20 70.89
N ASN A 3 -5.61 1.54 70.94
CA ASN A 3 -5.76 2.33 69.72
C ASN A 3 -4.33 2.67 69.22
N PRO A 4 -3.92 2.26 68.01
CA PRO A 4 -2.59 2.60 67.50
C PRO A 4 -2.44 4.10 67.31
N ARG A 5 -1.35 4.66 67.83
CA ARG A 5 -0.93 6.04 67.58
C ARG A 5 -0.04 6.09 66.34
N GLN A 6 -0.01 7.23 65.67
CA GLN A 6 0.77 7.45 64.46
C GLN A 6 1.78 8.59 64.69
N ILE A 7 2.99 8.38 64.16
CA ILE A 7 3.98 9.43 63.96
C ILE A 7 4.04 9.67 62.45
N ARG A 8 4.02 10.94 62.07
CA ARG A 8 4.19 11.38 60.68
C ARG A 8 5.47 12.19 60.60
N ILE A 9 6.31 11.85 59.60
CA ILE A 9 7.54 12.57 59.33
C ILE A 9 7.43 13.08 57.87
N ARG A 10 7.64 14.38 57.68
CA ARG A 10 7.78 14.95 56.36
C ARG A 10 9.24 14.92 55.96
N ALA A 11 9.50 14.45 54.77
CA ALA A 11 10.78 14.54 54.08
C ALA A 11 10.65 15.43 52.84
N THR A 12 11.60 16.34 52.68
CA THR A 12 11.66 17.22 51.50
C THR A 12 13.01 17.03 50.84
N ALA A 13 13.04 17.08 49.49
CA ALA A 13 14.28 17.11 48.75
C ALA A 13 14.12 17.99 47.52
N HIS A 14 15.16 18.75 47.24
CA HIS A 14 15.30 19.45 45.99
C HIS A 14 15.84 18.51 44.94
N LEU A 15 15.10 18.32 43.84
CA LEU A 15 15.49 17.48 42.72
C LEU A 15 16.04 18.40 41.63
N ALA A 16 17.30 18.25 41.28
CA ALA A 16 17.93 18.86 40.12
C ALA A 16 18.61 17.76 39.28
N GLU A 17 18.05 17.45 38.14
CA GLU A 17 18.53 16.38 37.27
C GLU A 17 18.61 16.91 35.84
N ALA A 18 19.69 16.48 35.13
CA ALA A 18 19.85 16.72 33.68
C ALA A 18 20.19 15.44 33.01
N TRP A 19 19.63 15.21 31.80
CA TRP A 19 19.88 13.99 31.03
C TRP A 19 19.88 14.28 29.53
N ASP A 20 20.55 13.39 28.80
CA ASP A 20 20.44 13.27 27.34
C ASP A 20 19.65 12.01 26.99
N GLN A 21 18.77 12.11 26.02
CA GLN A 21 18.00 10.99 25.54
C GLN A 21 17.93 11.01 24.00
N GLU A 22 17.94 9.84 23.38
CA GLU A 22 17.72 9.69 21.94
C GLU A 22 16.26 9.33 21.69
N VAL A 23 15.59 10.16 20.88
CA VAL A 23 14.25 9.89 20.39
C VAL A 23 14.35 9.42 18.95
N GLY A 24 13.91 8.20 18.68
CA GLY A 24 13.92 7.58 17.36
C GLY A 24 12.52 7.20 16.90
N ARG A 25 12.27 7.29 15.59
CA ARG A 25 11.04 6.83 14.95
C ARG A 25 11.38 6.17 13.63
N GLN A 26 10.56 5.19 13.28
CA GLN A 26 10.65 4.47 12.02
C GLN A 26 9.26 4.43 11.38
N VAL A 27 9.18 4.74 10.08
CA VAL A 27 7.94 4.73 9.31
C VAL A 27 8.15 3.85 8.09
N THR A 28 7.21 2.94 7.86
CA THR A 28 7.19 2.09 6.66
C THR A 28 6.06 2.56 5.74
N LEU A 29 6.38 2.77 4.47
CA LEU A 29 5.42 3.14 3.43
C LEU A 29 5.39 2.07 2.34
N HIS A 30 4.21 1.83 1.81
CA HIS A 30 3.97 0.89 0.72
C HIS A 30 3.48 1.66 -0.51
N GLY A 31 3.87 1.18 -1.68
CA GLY A 31 3.46 1.70 -2.97
C GLY A 31 3.49 0.59 -4.01
N SER A 32 3.26 0.95 -5.27
CA SER A 32 3.38 0.03 -6.40
C SER A 32 4.17 0.67 -7.54
N ALA A 33 4.90 -0.14 -8.28
CA ALA A 33 5.56 0.23 -9.52
C ALA A 33 4.94 -0.56 -10.67
N THR A 34 4.73 0.09 -11.80
CA THR A 34 4.19 -0.55 -13.01
C THR A 34 5.11 -0.26 -14.19
N GLY A 35 5.59 -1.32 -14.83
CA GLY A 35 6.30 -1.25 -16.10
C GLY A 35 5.37 -1.58 -17.24
N ARG A 36 5.41 -0.79 -18.31
CA ARG A 36 4.57 -0.94 -19.49
C ARG A 36 5.40 -0.87 -20.75
N ALA A 37 5.12 -1.77 -21.70
CA ALA A 37 5.60 -1.70 -23.07
C ALA A 37 4.42 -1.89 -24.04
N ALA A 38 4.39 -1.14 -25.12
CA ALA A 38 3.28 -1.19 -26.05
C ALA A 38 3.76 -1.11 -27.50
N VAL A 39 2.98 -1.74 -28.39
CA VAL A 39 3.12 -1.60 -29.83
C VAL A 39 1.75 -1.34 -30.43
N ARG A 40 1.68 -0.55 -31.49
CA ARG A 40 0.46 -0.26 -32.26
C ARG A 40 0.60 -0.77 -33.67
N GLU A 41 -0.47 -1.42 -34.14
CA GLU A 41 -0.59 -1.92 -35.50
C GLU A 41 -1.88 -1.38 -36.11
N SER A 42 -1.81 -0.85 -37.35
CA SER A 42 -2.99 -0.41 -38.07
C SER A 42 -3.65 -1.58 -38.79
N LEU A 43 -4.89 -1.92 -38.39
CA LEU A 43 -5.72 -2.88 -39.10
C LEU A 43 -6.37 -2.25 -40.35
N ALA A 44 -6.59 -0.92 -40.34
CA ALA A 44 -7.18 -0.21 -41.45
C ALA A 44 -6.36 -0.30 -42.74
N ALA A 45 -5.04 -0.50 -42.65
CA ALA A 45 -4.17 -0.68 -43.82
C ALA A 45 -4.42 -2.03 -44.57
N GLY A 46 -4.96 -3.04 -43.87
CA GLY A 46 -5.18 -4.35 -44.46
C GLY A 46 -6.65 -4.81 -44.57
N LEU A 47 -7.58 -4.09 -43.94
CA LEU A 47 -9.00 -4.41 -43.89
C LEU A 47 -9.83 -3.34 -44.63
N GLY A 48 -10.82 -3.79 -45.40
CA GLY A 48 -11.77 -2.86 -46.03
C GLY A 48 -12.77 -2.29 -45.02
N ILE A 49 -13.32 -1.07 -45.29
CA ILE A 49 -14.29 -0.40 -44.41
C ILE A 49 -15.46 -1.29 -43.97
N PRO A 50 -16.07 -2.15 -44.83
CA PRO A 50 -17.15 -3.01 -44.41
C PRO A 50 -16.73 -4.06 -43.37
N VAL A 51 -15.48 -4.54 -43.43
CA VAL A 51 -14.94 -5.52 -42.48
C VAL A 51 -14.64 -4.85 -41.16
N LEU A 52 -14.09 -3.62 -41.14
CA LEU A 52 -13.88 -2.84 -39.93
C LEU A 52 -15.20 -2.58 -39.17
N GLY A 53 -16.26 -2.17 -39.90
CA GLY A 53 -17.57 -1.93 -39.32
C GLY A 53 -18.27 -3.24 -38.84
N ALA A 54 -17.89 -4.41 -39.38
CA ALA A 54 -18.31 -5.68 -38.87
C ALA A 54 -17.51 -6.12 -37.64
N LEU A 55 -16.22 -5.75 -37.60
CA LEU A 55 -15.32 -6.08 -36.49
C LEU A 55 -15.81 -5.48 -35.15
N ASP A 56 -16.29 -4.26 -35.16
CA ASP A 56 -16.86 -3.60 -33.97
C ASP A 56 -18.00 -4.44 -33.36
N ARG A 57 -18.92 -4.90 -34.20
CA ARG A 57 -20.04 -5.74 -33.73
C ARG A 57 -19.57 -7.11 -33.24
N VAL A 58 -18.60 -7.69 -33.93
CA VAL A 58 -18.02 -8.98 -33.52
C VAL A 58 -17.33 -8.86 -32.17
N LEU A 59 -16.57 -7.78 -31.91
CA LEU A 59 -15.87 -7.58 -30.64
C LEU A 59 -16.84 -7.29 -29.48
N ASP A 60 -17.97 -6.65 -29.75
CA ASP A 60 -19.03 -6.43 -28.76
C ASP A 60 -19.68 -7.74 -28.27
N GLU A 61 -19.77 -8.75 -29.16
CA GLU A 61 -20.39 -10.05 -28.87
C GLU A 61 -19.40 -11.14 -28.49
N LEU A 62 -18.10 -10.95 -28.75
CA LEU A 62 -17.10 -11.98 -28.60
C LEU A 62 -16.61 -12.09 -27.15
N GLU A 63 -16.72 -13.28 -26.57
CA GLU A 63 -16.30 -13.58 -25.20
C GLU A 63 -14.86 -13.12 -24.93
N GLY A 64 -14.66 -12.50 -23.77
CA GLY A 64 -13.37 -11.98 -23.30
C GLY A 64 -13.06 -10.55 -23.76
N TRP A 65 -13.78 -10.03 -24.77
CA TRP A 65 -13.69 -8.62 -25.16
C TRP A 65 -14.72 -7.81 -24.40
N ARG A 66 -14.34 -6.59 -24.01
CA ARG A 66 -15.22 -5.67 -23.30
C ARG A 66 -15.04 -4.25 -23.82
N PRO A 67 -16.12 -3.46 -23.91
CA PRO A 67 -16.02 -2.03 -24.21
C PRO A 67 -15.22 -1.31 -23.11
N GLN A 68 -14.23 -0.53 -23.51
CA GLN A 68 -13.41 0.30 -22.63
C GLN A 68 -12.80 1.46 -23.40
N ASP A 69 -12.80 2.66 -22.84
CA ASP A 69 -12.12 3.86 -23.34
C ASP A 69 -12.38 4.14 -24.85
N GLY A 70 -13.63 3.98 -25.29
CA GLY A 70 -14.02 4.21 -26.67
C GLY A 70 -13.59 3.11 -27.65
N GLY A 71 -13.16 1.96 -27.15
CA GLY A 71 -12.76 0.81 -27.95
C GLY A 71 -13.12 -0.51 -27.29
N TYR A 72 -12.41 -1.57 -27.67
CA TYR A 72 -12.61 -2.92 -27.15
C TYR A 72 -11.30 -3.47 -26.60
N ARG A 73 -11.35 -3.93 -25.36
CA ARG A 73 -10.19 -4.49 -24.65
C ARG A 73 -10.38 -5.97 -24.35
N HIS A 74 -9.31 -6.74 -24.51
CA HIS A 74 -9.20 -8.13 -24.06
C HIS A 74 -7.95 -8.29 -23.19
N ASP A 75 -8.13 -8.75 -21.94
CA ASP A 75 -7.02 -8.98 -21.02
C ASP A 75 -6.33 -10.31 -21.35
N LEU A 76 -5.01 -10.32 -21.23
CA LEU A 76 -4.11 -11.45 -21.50
C LEU A 76 -3.20 -11.70 -20.31
N GLU A 77 -2.54 -12.84 -20.26
CA GLU A 77 -1.52 -13.09 -19.27
C GLU A 77 -0.32 -12.14 -19.48
N GLY A 78 -0.14 -11.21 -18.55
CA GLY A 78 0.94 -10.24 -18.56
C GLY A 78 0.71 -9.02 -19.45
N GLY A 79 -0.54 -8.75 -19.82
CA GLY A 79 -0.88 -7.55 -20.58
C GLY A 79 -2.31 -7.55 -21.11
N TYR A 80 -2.53 -6.83 -22.19
CA TYR A 80 -3.83 -6.75 -22.85
C TYR A 80 -3.68 -6.32 -24.30
N VAL A 81 -4.75 -6.50 -25.07
CA VAL A 81 -4.92 -5.93 -26.39
C VAL A 81 -6.13 -4.97 -26.39
N HIS A 82 -5.98 -3.83 -27.03
CA HIS A 82 -7.02 -2.83 -27.16
C HIS A 82 -7.20 -2.41 -28.62
N TYR A 83 -8.41 -2.54 -29.14
CA TYR A 83 -8.78 -2.10 -30.47
C TYR A 83 -9.50 -0.76 -30.41
N HIS A 84 -9.06 0.20 -31.21
CA HIS A 84 -9.62 1.53 -31.35
C HIS A 84 -10.41 1.63 -32.66
N PRO A 85 -11.76 1.60 -32.64
CA PRO A 85 -12.58 1.61 -33.84
C PRO A 85 -12.39 2.88 -34.68
N ASP A 86 -12.27 4.03 -34.02
CA ASP A 86 -12.16 5.35 -34.70
C ASP A 86 -10.93 5.47 -35.60
N THR A 87 -9.83 4.83 -35.20
CA THR A 87 -8.56 4.88 -35.97
C THR A 87 -8.28 3.57 -36.70
N GLY A 88 -8.99 2.49 -36.37
CA GLY A 88 -8.71 1.14 -36.86
C GLY A 88 -7.35 0.62 -36.38
N GLU A 89 -6.90 1.06 -35.22
CA GLU A 89 -5.62 0.66 -34.64
C GLU A 89 -5.81 -0.41 -33.54
N LEU A 90 -4.86 -1.32 -33.48
CA LEU A 90 -4.72 -2.31 -32.42
C LEU A 90 -3.52 -1.94 -31.55
N GLU A 91 -3.73 -1.67 -30.28
CA GLU A 91 -2.69 -1.49 -29.28
C GLU A 91 -2.48 -2.78 -28.49
N ILE A 92 -1.26 -3.31 -28.51
CA ILE A 92 -0.86 -4.49 -27.76
C ILE A 92 0.04 -4.04 -26.64
N VAL A 93 -0.31 -4.34 -25.39
CA VAL A 93 0.38 -3.83 -24.21
C VAL A 93 0.82 -5.00 -23.35
N ALA A 94 2.09 -5.03 -23.01
CA ALA A 94 2.60 -5.83 -21.88
C ALA A 94 2.68 -4.93 -20.65
N GLU A 95 2.15 -5.39 -19.51
CA GLU A 95 2.09 -4.64 -18.28
C GLU A 95 2.43 -5.54 -17.09
N ILE A 96 3.35 -5.08 -16.25
CA ILE A 96 3.79 -5.79 -15.05
C ILE A 96 3.76 -4.84 -13.88
N THR A 97 3.10 -5.22 -12.80
CA THR A 97 3.05 -4.44 -11.57
C THR A 97 3.73 -5.20 -10.45
N ALA A 98 4.45 -4.49 -9.59
CA ALA A 98 5.06 -5.03 -8.37
C ALA A 98 4.88 -4.05 -7.21
N ASP A 99 4.73 -4.61 -6.01
CA ASP A 99 4.70 -3.83 -4.79
C ASP A 99 6.10 -3.33 -4.43
N VAL A 100 6.15 -2.13 -3.85
CA VAL A 100 7.36 -1.47 -3.39
C VAL A 100 7.17 -1.05 -1.95
N GLU A 101 8.15 -1.37 -1.12
CA GLU A 101 8.18 -0.97 0.28
C GLU A 101 9.41 -0.12 0.55
N ALA A 102 9.25 0.92 1.37
CA ALA A 102 10.34 1.77 1.83
C ALA A 102 10.21 2.09 3.31
N VAL A 103 11.35 2.10 3.98
CA VAL A 103 11.47 2.43 5.39
C VAL A 103 12.23 3.74 5.50
N GLY A 104 11.70 4.66 6.30
CA GLY A 104 12.38 5.87 6.71
C GLY A 104 12.64 5.85 8.22
N GLU A 105 13.82 6.24 8.61
CA GLU A 105 14.22 6.36 10.01
C GLU A 105 14.66 7.80 10.29
N ALA A 106 14.32 8.28 11.47
CA ALA A 106 14.86 9.53 11.99
C ALA A 106 15.18 9.38 13.47
N ARG A 107 16.24 10.03 13.92
CA ARG A 107 16.69 10.05 15.30
C ARG A 107 17.16 11.43 15.65
N THR A 108 16.84 11.86 16.86
CA THR A 108 17.35 13.12 17.39
C THR A 108 17.79 12.94 18.84
N ARG A 109 18.87 13.60 19.23
CA ARG A 109 19.29 13.66 20.63
C ARG A 109 18.69 14.91 21.25
N VAL A 110 18.00 14.74 22.37
CA VAL A 110 17.38 15.82 23.12
C VAL A 110 17.92 15.83 24.53
N SER A 111 18.21 17.02 25.05
CA SER A 111 18.64 17.22 26.42
C SER A 111 17.45 17.72 27.24
N GLY A 112 17.23 17.11 28.38
CA GLY A 112 16.21 17.51 29.35
C GLY A 112 16.86 17.94 30.65
N SER A 113 16.16 18.80 31.39
CA SER A 113 16.46 19.13 32.78
C SER A 113 15.18 19.24 33.56
N LEU A 114 15.23 18.87 34.82
CA LEU A 114 14.13 18.95 35.75
C LEU A 114 14.65 19.57 37.05
N GLU A 115 13.98 20.63 37.51
CA GLU A 115 14.12 21.19 38.85
C GLU A 115 12.75 21.08 39.49
N ASP A 116 12.66 20.43 40.66
CA ASP A 116 11.40 20.26 41.40
C ASP A 116 11.68 20.11 42.90
N ASP A 117 10.74 20.52 43.72
CA ASP A 117 10.80 20.35 45.18
C ASP A 117 9.82 19.22 45.56
N LEU A 118 10.35 18.11 46.03
CA LEU A 118 9.57 16.98 46.45
C LEU A 118 9.27 17.03 47.92
N GLU A 119 8.02 16.84 48.33
CA GLU A 119 7.57 16.69 49.69
C GLU A 119 6.77 15.39 49.81
N VAL A 120 7.16 14.53 50.75
CA VAL A 120 6.49 13.25 51.06
C VAL A 120 6.28 13.11 52.53
N GLU A 121 5.37 12.22 52.95
CA GLU A 121 5.07 11.92 54.32
C GLU A 121 5.26 10.43 54.62
N GLY A 122 6.12 10.07 55.57
CA GLY A 122 6.24 8.73 56.09
C GLY A 122 5.46 8.56 57.38
N VAL A 123 4.84 7.41 57.57
CA VAL A 123 3.99 7.09 58.74
C VAL A 123 4.56 5.90 59.48
N GLY A 124 4.66 6.01 60.81
CA GLY A 124 4.99 4.94 61.71
C GLY A 124 3.91 4.77 62.80
N HIS A 125 3.72 3.57 63.27
CA HIS A 125 2.69 3.24 64.25
C HIS A 125 3.31 2.68 65.55
N PHE A 126 2.78 3.10 66.70
CA PHE A 126 3.17 2.59 67.99
C PHE A 126 1.96 2.41 68.93
N TYR A 127 2.16 1.74 70.06
CA TYR A 127 1.16 1.54 71.07
C TYR A 127 1.68 2.09 72.42
N ASP A 128 0.82 2.73 73.20
CA ASP A 128 1.19 3.32 74.51
C ASP A 128 1.67 2.30 75.52
N ASP A 129 1.27 1.01 75.38
CA ASP A 129 1.67 -0.09 76.19
C ASP A 129 2.84 -0.90 75.60
N GLU A 130 3.53 -0.34 74.57
CA GLU A 130 4.66 -0.96 73.86
C GLU A 130 4.36 -2.39 73.31
N TRP A 131 3.10 -2.71 73.09
CA TRP A 131 2.67 -4.03 72.66
C TRP A 131 3.37 -4.45 71.34
N GLY A 132 3.94 -5.64 71.36
CA GLY A 132 4.67 -6.19 70.22
C GLY A 132 6.00 -5.48 69.90
N GLY A 133 6.59 -4.76 70.90
CA GLY A 133 7.85 -4.03 70.72
C GLY A 133 7.74 -2.75 69.89
N ARG A 134 6.52 -2.28 69.61
CA ARG A 134 6.26 -1.04 68.85
C ARG A 134 6.27 0.16 69.75
N THR A 135 7.47 0.64 70.04
CA THR A 135 7.70 1.85 70.82
C THR A 135 7.61 3.10 69.94
N GLU A 136 7.49 4.29 70.58
CA GLU A 136 7.56 5.55 69.84
C GLU A 136 8.86 5.72 69.05
N ALA A 137 9.99 5.23 69.60
CA ALA A 137 11.30 5.29 68.96
C ALA A 137 11.40 4.39 67.72
N THR A 138 10.75 3.19 67.77
CA THR A 138 10.66 2.31 66.56
C THR A 138 9.75 2.92 65.51
N ALA A 139 8.57 3.44 65.90
CA ALA A 139 7.66 4.09 64.97
C ALA A 139 8.27 5.32 64.29
N ARG A 140 9.11 6.09 65.04
CA ARG A 140 9.81 7.24 64.42
C ARG A 140 10.84 6.77 63.39
N ARG A 141 11.59 5.70 63.62
CA ARG A 141 12.53 5.12 62.65
C ARG A 141 11.79 4.58 61.44
N ASP A 142 10.67 3.87 61.64
CA ASP A 142 9.84 3.34 60.55
C ASP A 142 9.24 4.49 59.71
N ALA A 143 8.74 5.56 60.36
CA ALA A 143 8.24 6.74 59.68
C ALA A 143 9.33 7.41 58.83
N GLN A 144 10.57 7.53 59.37
CA GLN A 144 11.68 8.08 58.61
C GLN A 144 12.04 7.20 57.42
N ALA A 145 12.18 5.89 57.61
CA ALA A 145 12.49 4.93 56.52
C ALA A 145 11.41 4.94 55.41
N ASN A 146 10.14 5.00 55.83
CA ASN A 146 9.02 5.12 54.87
C ASN A 146 9.06 6.44 54.12
N ALA A 147 9.36 7.56 54.80
CA ALA A 147 9.50 8.86 54.13
C ALA A 147 10.66 8.87 53.10
N ASP A 148 11.81 8.30 53.48
CA ASP A 148 12.98 8.16 52.60
C ASP A 148 12.67 7.29 51.37
N GLN A 149 11.97 6.16 51.59
CA GLN A 149 11.56 5.30 50.48
C GLN A 149 10.55 5.96 49.52
N GLU A 150 9.54 6.64 50.08
CA GLU A 150 8.57 7.38 49.28
C GLU A 150 9.23 8.54 48.53
N LEU A 151 10.26 9.20 49.10
CA LEU A 151 11.01 10.25 48.45
C LEU A 151 11.77 9.74 47.22
N GLU A 152 12.48 8.59 47.33
CA GLU A 152 13.19 7.99 46.23
C GLU A 152 12.22 7.52 45.09
N ARG A 153 11.04 7.01 45.50
CA ARG A 153 9.99 6.63 44.58
C ARG A 153 9.45 7.88 43.81
N ALA A 154 9.08 8.93 44.54
CA ALA A 154 8.58 10.17 43.96
C ALA A 154 9.62 10.81 43.02
N ARG A 155 10.92 10.77 43.41
CA ARG A 155 12.02 11.22 42.57
C ARG A 155 12.07 10.45 41.23
N SER A 156 12.06 9.11 41.29
CA SER A 156 12.12 8.25 40.12
C SER A 156 10.91 8.46 39.19
N GLU A 157 9.71 8.50 39.77
CA GLU A 157 8.47 8.74 39.02
C GLU A 157 8.48 10.12 38.32
N ARG A 158 9.00 11.15 39.00
CA ARG A 158 9.05 12.49 38.43
C ARG A 158 10.05 12.63 37.29
N ILE A 159 11.22 11.95 37.39
CA ILE A 159 12.21 11.89 36.31
C ILE A 159 11.65 11.13 35.10
N GLU A 160 11.04 9.97 35.33
CA GLU A 160 10.43 9.18 34.25
C GLU A 160 9.32 9.96 33.54
N GLN A 161 8.47 10.65 34.30
CA GLN A 161 7.43 11.51 33.73
C GLN A 161 8.03 12.63 32.85
N ALA A 162 9.04 13.33 33.35
CA ALA A 162 9.68 14.42 32.60
C ALA A 162 10.36 13.89 31.31
N ARG A 163 10.95 12.70 31.34
CA ARG A 163 11.49 12.04 30.15
C ARG A 163 10.42 11.69 29.14
N ALA A 164 9.30 11.13 29.61
CA ALA A 164 8.16 10.79 28.75
C ALA A 164 7.52 12.04 28.11
N GLU A 165 7.39 13.13 28.87
CA GLU A 165 6.88 14.42 28.37
C GLU A 165 7.81 14.99 27.27
N LEU A 166 9.13 14.93 27.48
CA LEU A 166 10.11 15.37 26.50
C LEU A 166 10.06 14.49 25.21
N GLU A 167 9.95 13.18 25.37
CA GLU A 167 9.81 12.27 24.25
C GLU A 167 8.52 12.54 23.46
N ALA A 168 7.40 12.75 24.14
CA ALA A 168 6.12 13.07 23.52
C ALA A 168 6.19 14.41 22.76
N ALA A 169 6.85 15.41 23.33
CA ALA A 169 7.01 16.73 22.71
C ALA A 169 7.85 16.68 21.42
N GLN A 170 8.87 15.83 21.38
CA GLN A 170 9.77 15.72 20.23
C GLN A 170 9.35 14.62 19.24
N GLY A 171 8.57 13.63 19.69
CA GLY A 171 8.19 12.45 18.93
C GLY A 171 7.54 12.78 17.59
N GLY A 172 6.62 13.75 17.56
CA GLY A 172 5.93 14.16 16.33
C GLY A 172 6.85 14.77 15.29
N ALA A 173 7.85 15.56 15.69
CA ALA A 173 8.81 16.16 14.78
C ALA A 173 9.75 15.07 14.18
N VAL A 174 10.18 14.11 15.00
CA VAL A 174 11.03 13.00 14.56
C VAL A 174 10.25 12.04 13.66
N GLU A 175 8.97 11.79 13.95
CA GLU A 175 8.09 10.99 13.11
C GLU A 175 7.88 11.64 11.73
N ALA A 176 7.65 12.94 11.67
CA ALA A 176 7.53 13.67 10.40
C ALA A 176 8.80 13.59 9.57
N GLN A 177 9.98 13.64 10.19
CA GLN A 177 11.27 13.44 9.50
C GLN A 177 11.43 12.01 8.98
N ALA A 178 11.05 11.00 9.78
CA ALA A 178 11.07 9.60 9.37
C ALA A 178 10.11 9.35 8.18
N GLU A 179 8.91 9.96 8.23
CA GLU A 179 7.95 9.88 7.14
C GLU A 179 8.47 10.54 5.86
N GLN A 180 9.11 11.70 5.97
CA GLN A 180 9.72 12.36 4.82
C GLN A 180 10.85 11.52 4.20
N ALA A 181 11.69 10.91 5.04
CA ALA A 181 12.74 9.99 4.58
C ALA A 181 12.13 8.74 3.90
N ALA A 182 11.07 8.17 4.48
CA ALA A 182 10.34 7.05 3.89
C ALA A 182 9.75 7.40 2.51
N ARG A 183 9.12 8.58 2.38
CA ARG A 183 8.56 9.07 1.10
C ARG A 183 9.63 9.25 0.03
N ALA A 184 10.77 9.83 0.39
CA ALA A 184 11.88 10.02 -0.54
C ALA A 184 12.45 8.66 -1.02
N SER A 185 12.67 7.73 -0.09
CA SER A 185 13.13 6.38 -0.38
C SER A 185 12.11 5.59 -1.23
N LEU A 186 10.81 5.73 -0.95
CA LEU A 186 9.74 5.11 -1.73
C LEU A 186 9.74 5.62 -3.18
N ALA A 187 9.85 6.93 -3.38
CA ALA A 187 9.90 7.52 -4.71
C ALA A 187 11.10 7.01 -5.53
N GLU A 188 12.29 6.97 -4.92
CA GLU A 188 13.50 6.45 -5.57
C GLU A 188 13.36 4.97 -5.94
N ARG A 189 12.92 4.13 -4.99
CA ARG A 189 12.70 2.70 -5.21
C ARG A 189 11.63 2.43 -6.27
N THR A 190 10.53 3.19 -6.24
CA THR A 190 9.47 3.09 -7.25
C THR A 190 10.00 3.43 -8.64
N ALA A 191 10.78 4.50 -8.79
CA ALA A 191 11.38 4.86 -10.07
C ALA A 191 12.35 3.77 -10.58
N ALA A 192 13.22 3.26 -9.72
CA ALA A 192 14.16 2.20 -10.06
C ALA A 192 13.42 0.89 -10.44
N GLN A 193 12.39 0.53 -9.70
CA GLN A 193 11.57 -0.65 -9.95
C GLN A 193 10.78 -0.50 -11.26
N THR A 194 10.20 0.67 -11.52
CA THR A 194 9.50 0.96 -12.79
C THR A 194 10.42 0.75 -13.98
N ALA A 195 11.62 1.30 -13.96
CA ALA A 195 12.61 1.11 -15.03
C ALA A 195 13.03 -0.36 -15.24
N ALA A 196 13.04 -1.16 -14.17
CA ALA A 196 13.31 -2.60 -14.26
C ALA A 196 12.10 -3.35 -14.86
N LEU A 197 10.89 -3.01 -14.43
CA LEU A 197 9.64 -3.61 -14.92
C LEU A 197 9.35 -3.23 -16.38
N GLU A 198 9.70 -2.02 -16.83
CA GLU A 198 9.59 -1.62 -18.25
C GLU A 198 10.44 -2.51 -19.16
N ARG A 199 11.67 -2.83 -18.75
CA ARG A 199 12.53 -3.77 -19.50
C ARG A 199 11.90 -5.17 -19.55
N GLN A 200 11.37 -5.67 -18.42
CA GLN A 200 10.69 -6.94 -18.38
C GLN A 200 9.40 -6.95 -19.23
N ALA A 201 8.64 -5.84 -19.24
CA ALA A 201 7.47 -5.68 -20.08
C ALA A 201 7.86 -5.68 -21.57
N GLN A 202 8.99 -5.05 -21.94
CA GLN A 202 9.52 -5.09 -23.30
C GLN A 202 9.85 -6.50 -23.74
N ASP A 203 10.50 -7.30 -22.89
CA ASP A 203 10.80 -8.71 -23.18
C ASP A 203 9.52 -9.55 -23.33
N ARG A 204 8.49 -9.25 -22.53
CA ARG A 204 7.20 -9.95 -22.54
C ARG A 204 6.30 -9.57 -23.72
N LEU A 205 6.49 -8.38 -24.29
CA LEU A 205 5.66 -7.84 -25.36
C LEU A 205 5.54 -8.79 -26.56
N THR A 206 6.59 -9.52 -26.90
CA THR A 206 6.56 -10.52 -27.98
C THR A 206 5.56 -11.66 -27.68
N ALA A 207 5.55 -12.18 -26.46
CA ALA A 207 4.64 -13.28 -26.07
C ALA A 207 3.18 -12.79 -26.05
N VAL A 208 2.93 -11.61 -25.48
CA VAL A 208 1.60 -10.97 -25.51
C VAL A 208 1.15 -10.70 -26.93
N GLY A 209 2.05 -10.26 -27.82
CA GLY A 209 1.79 -10.05 -29.24
C GLY A 209 1.36 -11.32 -29.99
N VAL A 210 1.98 -12.45 -29.69
CA VAL A 210 1.57 -13.76 -30.27
C VAL A 210 0.15 -14.12 -29.85
N GLN A 211 -0.17 -13.98 -28.56
CA GLN A 211 -1.53 -14.25 -28.04
C GLN A 211 -2.56 -13.30 -28.66
N SER A 212 -2.23 -12.02 -28.71
CA SER A 212 -3.09 -10.97 -29.31
C SER A 212 -3.41 -11.28 -30.77
N ARG A 213 -2.42 -11.72 -31.56
CA ARG A 213 -2.63 -12.07 -32.97
C ARG A 213 -3.64 -13.21 -33.15
N VAL A 214 -3.58 -14.23 -32.32
CA VAL A 214 -4.54 -15.36 -32.39
C VAL A 214 -5.96 -14.86 -32.14
N LEU A 215 -6.14 -14.00 -31.13
CA LEU A 215 -7.44 -13.44 -30.77
C LEU A 215 -8.01 -12.53 -31.85
N ILE A 216 -7.19 -11.59 -32.34
CA ILE A 216 -7.64 -10.64 -33.35
C ILE A 216 -7.89 -11.29 -34.71
N GLN A 217 -7.08 -12.27 -35.10
CA GLN A 217 -7.31 -13.04 -36.33
C GLN A 217 -8.63 -13.81 -36.28
N ARG A 218 -9.00 -14.36 -35.11
CA ARG A 218 -10.31 -14.98 -34.92
C ARG A 218 -11.44 -13.97 -35.11
N ALA A 219 -11.32 -12.79 -34.47
CA ALA A 219 -12.32 -11.73 -34.60
C ALA A 219 -12.44 -11.22 -36.06
N ILE A 220 -11.32 -11.00 -36.74
CA ILE A 220 -11.27 -10.62 -38.15
C ILE A 220 -11.92 -11.67 -39.04
N GLY A 221 -11.65 -12.95 -38.81
CA GLY A 221 -12.29 -14.07 -39.55
C GLY A 221 -13.81 -14.01 -39.41
N LEU A 222 -14.34 -13.77 -38.20
CA LEU A 222 -15.77 -13.61 -37.98
C LEU A 222 -16.33 -12.35 -38.67
N ALA A 223 -15.59 -11.23 -38.65
CA ALA A 223 -15.97 -10.01 -39.33
C ALA A 223 -16.04 -10.17 -40.86
N TYR A 224 -15.10 -10.90 -41.44
CA TYR A 224 -15.16 -11.26 -42.86
C TYR A 224 -16.39 -12.11 -43.16
N ARG A 225 -16.68 -13.19 -42.36
CA ARG A 225 -17.87 -14.00 -42.51
C ARG A 225 -19.13 -13.13 -42.54
N ASP A 226 -19.28 -12.25 -41.56
CA ASP A 226 -20.49 -11.43 -41.43
C ASP A 226 -20.62 -10.43 -42.59
N THR A 227 -19.51 -9.90 -43.06
CA THR A 227 -19.47 -9.01 -44.22
C THR A 227 -19.87 -9.74 -45.50
N ILE A 228 -19.37 -10.97 -45.73
CA ILE A 228 -19.71 -11.79 -46.92
C ILE A 228 -21.17 -12.19 -46.88
N LEU A 229 -21.67 -12.63 -45.70
CA LEU A 229 -23.07 -12.96 -45.53
C LEU A 229 -24.00 -11.76 -45.73
N ALA A 230 -23.63 -10.56 -45.27
CA ALA A 230 -24.36 -9.33 -45.52
C ALA A 230 -24.40 -9.00 -47.00
N TYR A 231 -23.26 -9.16 -47.70
CA TYR A 231 -23.19 -8.97 -49.14
C TYR A 231 -24.10 -9.96 -49.88
N ALA A 232 -24.03 -11.26 -49.60
CA ALA A 232 -24.87 -12.30 -50.19
C ALA A 232 -26.37 -11.96 -50.02
N ARG A 233 -26.78 -11.57 -48.81
CA ARG A 233 -28.16 -11.12 -48.53
C ARG A 233 -28.57 -9.91 -49.35
N SER A 234 -27.70 -8.92 -49.47
CA SER A 234 -27.96 -7.70 -50.26
C SER A 234 -28.18 -7.98 -51.77
N ARG A 235 -27.56 -9.04 -52.27
CA ARG A 235 -27.67 -9.53 -53.66
C ARG A 235 -28.76 -10.59 -53.83
N ARG A 236 -29.55 -10.89 -52.77
CA ARG A 236 -30.57 -11.94 -52.79
C ARG A 236 -30.02 -13.31 -53.23
N ALA A 237 -28.78 -13.61 -52.79
CA ALA A 237 -28.14 -14.90 -53.12
C ALA A 237 -28.93 -16.05 -52.49
N GLU A 238 -29.04 -17.14 -53.23
CA GLU A 238 -29.68 -18.39 -52.80
C GLU A 238 -28.63 -19.47 -52.39
N GLY A 239 -29.06 -20.47 -51.69
CA GLY A 239 -28.19 -21.62 -51.35
C GLY A 239 -27.03 -21.28 -50.41
N VAL A 240 -27.10 -20.23 -49.59
CA VAL A 240 -26.00 -19.81 -48.70
C VAL A 240 -25.67 -20.91 -47.71
N ARG A 241 -24.44 -21.46 -47.80
CA ARG A 241 -23.90 -22.49 -46.91
C ARG A 241 -22.64 -21.94 -46.27
N VAL A 242 -22.49 -22.20 -44.97
CA VAL A 242 -21.28 -21.87 -44.23
C VAL A 242 -20.75 -23.16 -43.63
N SER A 243 -19.55 -23.51 -43.96
CA SER A 243 -18.83 -24.63 -43.37
C SER A 243 -17.48 -24.20 -42.83
N GLY A 244 -16.95 -24.90 -41.82
CA GLY A 244 -15.65 -24.59 -41.24
C GLY A 244 -14.94 -25.84 -40.74
N SER A 245 -13.68 -25.99 -41.12
CA SER A 245 -12.82 -27.10 -40.68
C SER A 245 -11.37 -26.62 -40.61
N GLY A 246 -10.65 -26.98 -39.54
CA GLY A 246 -9.22 -26.70 -39.41
C GLY A 246 -8.85 -25.20 -39.38
N GLY A 247 -9.73 -24.33 -38.93
CA GLY A 247 -9.48 -22.88 -38.89
C GLY A 247 -9.77 -22.13 -40.19
N VAL A 248 -10.23 -22.87 -41.21
CA VAL A 248 -10.68 -22.29 -42.49
C VAL A 248 -12.20 -22.28 -42.51
N MET A 249 -12.77 -21.15 -42.95
CA MET A 249 -14.20 -20.94 -43.12
C MET A 249 -14.49 -20.85 -44.62
N GLU A 250 -15.42 -21.64 -45.08
CA GLU A 250 -15.87 -21.67 -46.46
C GLU A 250 -17.32 -21.18 -46.51
N ILE A 251 -17.59 -20.27 -47.45
CA ILE A 251 -18.92 -19.71 -47.66
C ILE A 251 -19.26 -19.86 -49.14
N GLU A 252 -20.25 -20.66 -49.41
CA GLU A 252 -20.77 -20.90 -50.76
C GLU A 252 -22.13 -20.23 -50.91
N PHE A 253 -22.39 -19.59 -52.06
CA PHE A 253 -23.70 -19.08 -52.41
C PHE A 253 -23.85 -18.88 -53.91
N GLU A 254 -25.09 -18.95 -54.42
CA GLU A 254 -25.43 -18.77 -55.78
C GLU A 254 -26.04 -17.37 -56.00
N MET A 255 -25.64 -16.67 -57.07
CA MET A 255 -26.19 -15.34 -57.45
C MET A 255 -26.78 -15.46 -58.82
N GLU A 256 -28.03 -15.00 -59.00
CA GLU A 256 -28.57 -14.72 -60.33
C GLU A 256 -27.84 -13.56 -60.98
N MET A 257 -27.36 -13.76 -62.17
CA MET A 257 -26.73 -12.72 -63.01
C MET A 257 -27.78 -11.96 -63.80
#